data_9f4b86642a594709ff658ebe231f4522
#
_entry.id   9f4b86642a594709ff658ebe231f4522
#
_cell.length_a   1.000
_cell.length_b   1.000
_cell.length_c   1.000
_cell.angle_alpha   90.00
_cell.angle_beta   90.00
_cell.angle_gamma   90.00
#
_symmetry.space_group_name_H-M   'P 1'
#
loop_
_entity.id
_entity.type
_entity.pdbx_description
1 polymer ?
#
loop_
_entity_poly.entity_id
_entity_poly.type
_entity_poly.pdbx_seq_one_letter_code
_entity_poly.pdbx_strand_id
1 'polypeptide(L)'
;MNGRAALVTGGSRGIGAATALRLAREGADVAVTYVNGKEAAEEVVRRIEALGRRGLALRADSADAHEAAGAVEQAAEAFGRLDVLVNNVGLGVLGPLEGFSLAEIDHALAVNVRGVLLASQAAAARLSDGGRIVTVGTCMTKRVPGPGGTVYATTKAALIGLTKALARELGGRGITANIVHPGPIGTDMNPADGPYASGQTASVALERFGTADEVASMVAYLAGPEATYITGAEFAVDGGHAA
;
A
#
# COMPACT_ATOMS: atom_id res chain seq x y z
N MET A 1 11.68 4.57 14.27
CA MET A 1 12.09 3.99 12.95
C MET A 1 13.56 4.28 12.60
N ASN A 2 14.33 4.94 13.51
CA ASN A 2 15.71 5.33 13.23
C ASN A 2 16.59 4.16 12.75
N GLY A 3 17.31 4.37 11.64
CA GLY A 3 18.20 3.39 11.04
C GLY A 3 17.52 2.25 10.28
N ARG A 4 16.20 2.30 10.10
CA ARG A 4 15.43 1.37 9.24
C ARG A 4 15.33 1.88 7.82
N ALA A 5 15.19 0.94 6.88
CA ALA A 5 14.93 1.21 5.48
C ALA A 5 13.55 0.66 5.08
N ALA A 6 12.79 1.46 4.35
CA ALA A 6 11.46 1.13 3.89
C ALA A 6 11.32 1.25 2.37
N LEU A 7 10.53 0.38 1.76
CA LEU A 7 10.04 0.51 0.40
C LEU A 7 8.53 0.71 0.41
N VAL A 8 8.04 1.76 -0.25
CA VAL A 8 6.61 2.01 -0.46
C VAL A 8 6.30 1.92 -1.95
N THR A 9 5.56 0.90 -2.36
CA THR A 9 5.16 0.76 -3.77
C THR A 9 4.05 1.76 -4.12
N GLY A 10 4.15 2.40 -5.30
CA GLY A 10 3.20 3.45 -5.70
C GLY A 10 3.25 4.68 -4.78
N GLY A 11 4.45 5.08 -4.35
CA GLY A 11 4.67 6.12 -3.34
C GLY A 11 4.75 7.55 -3.88
N SER A 12 4.44 7.81 -5.15
CA SER A 12 4.56 9.15 -5.75
C SER A 12 3.40 10.09 -5.39
N ARG A 13 2.25 9.59 -4.95
CA ARG A 13 1.05 10.37 -4.62
C ARG A 13 0.14 9.68 -3.61
N GLY A 14 -0.91 10.37 -3.17
CA GLY A 14 -1.97 9.84 -2.33
C GLY A 14 -1.48 9.17 -1.05
N ILE A 15 -2.06 8.02 -0.71
CA ILE A 15 -1.73 7.24 0.50
C ILE A 15 -0.26 6.83 0.51
N GLY A 16 0.29 6.45 -0.64
CA GLY A 16 1.69 6.03 -0.74
C GLY A 16 2.67 7.15 -0.39
N ALA A 17 2.48 8.35 -0.94
CA ALA A 17 3.31 9.52 -0.62
C ALA A 17 3.18 9.93 0.85
N ALA A 18 1.95 9.98 1.38
CA ALA A 18 1.71 10.26 2.80
C ALA A 18 2.41 9.25 3.71
N THR A 19 2.34 7.95 3.34
CA THR A 19 3.02 6.87 4.06
C THR A 19 4.53 7.03 4.02
N ALA A 20 5.11 7.29 2.84
CA ALA A 20 6.55 7.48 2.69
C ALA A 20 7.06 8.63 3.57
N LEU A 21 6.38 9.77 3.53
CA LEU A 21 6.72 10.93 4.35
C LEU A 21 6.52 10.68 5.85
N ARG A 22 5.49 9.93 6.22
CA ARG A 22 5.26 9.58 7.62
C ARG A 22 6.39 8.68 8.15
N LEU A 23 6.79 7.65 7.41
CA LEU A 23 7.90 6.76 7.77
C LEU A 23 9.22 7.53 7.89
N ALA A 24 9.47 8.48 6.97
CA ALA A 24 10.65 9.35 7.02
C ALA A 24 10.66 10.26 8.26
N ARG A 25 9.52 10.87 8.64
CA ARG A 25 9.39 11.65 9.88
C ARG A 25 9.70 10.81 11.13
N GLU A 26 9.41 9.52 11.08
CA GLU A 26 9.74 8.59 12.18
C GLU A 26 11.18 8.05 12.10
N GLY A 27 11.98 8.52 11.14
CA GLY A 27 13.41 8.25 11.05
C GLY A 27 13.83 7.14 10.09
N ALA A 28 12.94 6.64 9.23
CA ALA A 28 13.31 5.66 8.21
C ALA A 28 13.91 6.33 6.97
N ASP A 29 14.85 5.66 6.30
CA ASP A 29 15.20 5.91 4.92
C ASP A 29 14.13 5.26 4.02
N VAL A 30 13.67 5.95 2.97
CA VAL A 30 12.50 5.48 2.23
C VAL A 30 12.72 5.50 0.72
N ALA A 31 12.53 4.35 0.08
CA ALA A 31 12.37 4.24 -1.36
C ALA A 31 10.87 4.27 -1.72
N VAL A 32 10.54 4.90 -2.84
CA VAL A 32 9.20 4.91 -3.41
C VAL A 32 9.24 4.43 -4.85
N THR A 33 8.23 3.64 -5.27
CA THR A 33 8.10 3.31 -6.70
C THR A 33 7.08 4.18 -7.41
N TYR A 34 7.27 4.36 -8.71
CA TYR A 34 6.35 5.04 -9.62
C TYR A 34 6.39 4.40 -11.02
N VAL A 35 5.36 4.65 -11.84
CA VAL A 35 5.35 4.26 -13.26
C VAL A 35 5.48 5.52 -14.13
N ASN A 36 4.53 6.44 -14.06
CA ASN A 36 4.43 7.61 -14.93
C ASN A 36 4.61 8.96 -14.21
N GLY A 37 4.79 8.99 -12.92
CA GLY A 37 4.86 10.22 -12.11
C GLY A 37 6.27 10.50 -11.59
N LYS A 38 7.28 10.61 -12.47
CA LYS A 38 8.68 10.81 -12.08
C LYS A 38 8.87 12.05 -11.21
N GLU A 39 8.37 13.19 -11.68
CA GLU A 39 8.50 14.48 -10.97
C GLU A 39 7.81 14.45 -9.60
N ALA A 40 6.64 13.80 -9.51
CA ALA A 40 5.93 13.63 -8.24
C ALA A 40 6.71 12.71 -7.27
N ALA A 41 7.31 11.64 -7.77
CA ALA A 41 8.15 10.75 -6.96
C ALA A 41 9.43 11.48 -6.48
N GLU A 42 10.08 12.26 -7.35
CA GLU A 42 11.25 13.07 -6.99
C GLU A 42 10.90 14.16 -5.96
N GLU A 43 9.69 14.75 -6.04
CA GLU A 43 9.22 15.68 -5.00
C GLU A 43 9.06 15.00 -3.65
N VAL A 44 8.51 13.79 -3.61
CA VAL A 44 8.43 13.00 -2.37
C VAL A 44 9.84 12.74 -1.83
N VAL A 45 10.79 12.39 -2.69
CA VAL A 45 12.20 12.17 -2.29
C VAL A 45 12.80 13.44 -1.71
N ARG A 46 12.68 14.61 -2.37
CA ARG A 46 13.18 15.88 -1.83
C ARG A 46 12.61 16.18 -0.43
N ARG A 47 11.34 15.89 -0.22
CA ARG A 47 10.70 16.08 1.10
C ARG A 47 11.22 15.09 2.15
N ILE A 48 11.54 13.86 1.77
CA ILE A 48 12.21 12.88 2.65
C ILE A 48 13.61 13.37 3.03
N GLU A 49 14.37 13.88 2.05
CA GLU A 49 15.72 14.42 2.26
C GLU A 49 15.71 15.67 3.16
N ALA A 50 14.70 16.53 3.01
CA ALA A 50 14.51 17.68 3.90
C ALA A 50 14.23 17.31 5.36
N LEU A 51 13.79 16.05 5.62
CA LEU A 51 13.68 15.47 6.97
C LEU A 51 14.99 14.84 7.47
N GLY A 52 16.09 14.96 6.71
CA GLY A 52 17.40 14.39 7.05
C GLY A 52 17.48 12.87 6.82
N ARG A 53 16.62 12.32 5.97
CA ARG A 53 16.61 10.88 5.63
C ARG A 53 17.03 10.67 4.19
N ARG A 54 17.50 9.45 3.87
CA ARG A 54 17.77 9.11 2.47
C ARG A 54 16.46 8.80 1.77
N GLY A 55 16.25 9.39 0.59
CA GLY A 55 15.14 9.14 -0.30
C GLY A 55 15.60 8.47 -1.60
N LEU A 56 14.77 7.63 -2.20
CA LEU A 56 15.04 7.01 -3.50
C LEU A 56 13.76 6.86 -4.30
N ALA A 57 13.75 7.33 -5.54
CA ALA A 57 12.65 7.12 -6.48
C ALA A 57 13.05 6.03 -7.49
N LEU A 58 12.25 4.96 -7.58
CA LEU A 58 12.47 3.83 -8.46
C LEU A 58 11.33 3.74 -9.47
N ARG A 59 11.65 3.76 -10.76
CA ARG A 59 10.65 3.44 -11.77
C ARG A 59 10.41 1.93 -11.76
N ALA A 60 9.17 1.52 -11.46
CA ALA A 60 8.80 0.10 -11.47
C ALA A 60 7.30 -0.05 -11.74
N ASP A 61 6.97 -0.77 -12.80
CA ASP A 61 5.61 -1.17 -13.11
C ASP A 61 5.27 -2.47 -12.37
N SER A 62 4.31 -2.40 -11.48
CA SER A 62 3.85 -3.57 -10.71
C SER A 62 3.15 -4.63 -11.57
N ALA A 63 2.74 -4.29 -12.81
CA ALA A 63 2.25 -5.28 -13.77
C ALA A 63 3.39 -6.11 -14.38
N ASP A 64 4.61 -5.58 -14.43
CA ASP A 64 5.80 -6.32 -14.86
C ASP A 64 6.39 -7.13 -13.71
N ALA A 65 6.57 -8.43 -13.92
CA ALA A 65 7.04 -9.34 -12.88
C ALA A 65 8.48 -9.06 -12.43
N HIS A 66 9.34 -8.65 -13.37
CA HIS A 66 10.75 -8.36 -13.09
C HIS A 66 10.89 -7.00 -12.39
N GLU A 67 10.14 -5.98 -12.84
CA GLU A 67 10.18 -4.65 -12.23
C GLU A 67 9.60 -4.69 -10.80
N ALA A 68 8.51 -5.44 -10.56
CA ALA A 68 7.90 -5.58 -9.23
C ALA A 68 8.85 -6.19 -8.19
N ALA A 69 9.56 -7.27 -8.54
CA ALA A 69 10.56 -7.88 -7.66
C ALA A 69 11.84 -7.03 -7.60
N GLY A 70 12.31 -6.53 -8.76
CA GLY A 70 13.54 -5.75 -8.87
C GLY A 70 13.53 -4.44 -8.08
N ALA A 71 12.38 -3.83 -7.85
CA ALA A 71 12.27 -2.63 -7.00
C ALA A 71 12.66 -2.92 -5.54
N VAL A 72 12.32 -4.11 -5.04
CA VAL A 72 12.68 -4.55 -3.68
C VAL A 72 14.20 -4.74 -3.57
N GLU A 73 14.79 -5.41 -4.56
CA GLU A 73 16.23 -5.63 -4.64
C GLU A 73 16.99 -4.31 -4.68
N GLN A 74 16.59 -3.39 -5.57
CA GLN A 74 17.22 -2.08 -5.72
C GLN A 74 17.14 -1.24 -4.43
N ALA A 75 15.99 -1.26 -3.74
CA ALA A 75 15.84 -0.55 -2.46
C ALA A 75 16.75 -1.14 -1.38
N ALA A 76 16.81 -2.48 -1.28
CA ALA A 76 17.66 -3.18 -0.30
C ALA A 76 19.14 -2.91 -0.57
N GLU A 77 19.59 -2.92 -1.82
CA GLU A 77 20.97 -2.63 -2.22
C GLU A 77 21.34 -1.17 -1.96
N ALA A 78 20.48 -0.22 -2.35
CA ALA A 78 20.76 1.22 -2.17
C ALA A 78 20.89 1.62 -0.70
N PHE A 79 20.09 1.02 0.18
CA PHE A 79 20.14 1.33 1.61
C PHE A 79 21.04 0.38 2.42
N GLY A 80 21.48 -0.74 1.83
CA GLY A 80 22.27 -1.79 2.49
C GLY A 80 21.41 -2.68 3.42
N ARG A 81 20.10 -2.47 3.47
CA ARG A 81 19.12 -3.24 4.25
C ARG A 81 17.69 -2.96 3.77
N LEU A 82 16.78 -3.82 4.15
CA LEU A 82 15.34 -3.57 4.06
C LEU A 82 14.67 -4.04 5.35
N ASP A 83 13.83 -3.20 5.94
CA ASP A 83 13.11 -3.50 7.20
C ASP A 83 11.61 -3.45 7.03
N VAL A 84 11.11 -2.66 6.08
CA VAL A 84 9.68 -2.44 5.86
C VAL A 84 9.36 -2.50 4.38
N LEU A 85 8.39 -3.33 4.02
CA LEU A 85 7.70 -3.27 2.74
C LEU A 85 6.27 -2.75 2.94
N VAL A 86 5.90 -1.69 2.23
CA VAL A 86 4.52 -1.24 2.13
C VAL A 86 4.01 -1.51 0.71
N ASN A 87 3.15 -2.52 0.58
CA ASN A 87 2.43 -2.81 -0.66
C ASN A 87 1.24 -1.86 -0.77
N ASN A 88 1.46 -0.67 -1.35
CA ASN A 88 0.43 0.34 -1.50
C ASN A 88 -0.10 0.44 -2.94
N VAL A 89 0.70 0.07 -3.94
CA VAL A 89 0.26 0.14 -5.34
C VAL A 89 -1.10 -0.53 -5.54
N GLY A 90 -1.94 0.10 -6.35
CA GLY A 90 -3.23 -0.47 -6.69
C GLY A 90 -3.92 0.28 -7.83
N LEU A 91 -4.62 -0.46 -8.65
CA LEU A 91 -5.43 0.04 -9.75
C LEU A 91 -6.91 -0.08 -9.35
N GLY A 92 -7.62 1.04 -9.34
CA GLY A 92 -9.08 1.08 -9.13
C GLY A 92 -9.81 0.73 -10.44
N VAL A 93 -10.31 -0.49 -10.54
CA VAL A 93 -11.04 -0.99 -11.71
C VAL A 93 -12.51 -1.12 -11.33
N LEU A 94 -13.31 -0.11 -11.71
CA LEU A 94 -14.72 -0.02 -11.37
C LEU A 94 -15.55 0.08 -12.65
N GLY A 95 -16.66 -0.66 -12.72
CA GLY A 95 -17.56 -0.69 -13.85
C GLY A 95 -18.47 -1.92 -13.83
N PRO A 96 -19.48 -1.99 -14.74
CA PRO A 96 -20.32 -3.17 -14.93
C PRO A 96 -19.45 -4.40 -15.27
N LEU A 97 -19.73 -5.55 -14.63
CA LEU A 97 -18.92 -6.77 -14.79
C LEU A 97 -18.84 -7.22 -16.25
N GLU A 98 -19.93 -7.14 -16.97
CA GLU A 98 -20.04 -7.53 -18.38
C GLU A 98 -19.29 -6.61 -19.35
N GLY A 99 -18.88 -5.43 -18.87
CA GLY A 99 -18.15 -4.44 -19.66
C GLY A 99 -16.64 -4.64 -19.68
N PHE A 100 -16.09 -5.49 -18.80
CA PHE A 100 -14.64 -5.70 -18.73
C PHE A 100 -14.15 -6.69 -19.78
N SER A 101 -13.15 -6.29 -20.54
CA SER A 101 -12.38 -7.19 -21.38
C SER A 101 -11.46 -8.09 -20.54
N LEU A 102 -11.07 -9.23 -21.11
CA LEU A 102 -10.07 -10.12 -20.50
C LEU A 102 -8.76 -9.36 -20.18
N ALA A 103 -8.31 -8.49 -21.08
CA ALA A 103 -7.07 -7.72 -20.90
C ALA A 103 -7.15 -6.76 -19.68
N GLU A 104 -8.28 -6.13 -19.43
CA GLU A 104 -8.48 -5.28 -18.26
C GLU A 104 -8.51 -6.08 -16.96
N ILE A 105 -9.14 -7.25 -16.97
CA ILE A 105 -9.14 -8.17 -15.83
C ILE A 105 -7.72 -8.68 -15.55
N ASP A 106 -7.00 -9.13 -16.57
CA ASP A 106 -5.62 -9.62 -16.46
C ASP A 106 -4.68 -8.51 -15.95
N HIS A 107 -4.84 -7.28 -16.43
CA HIS A 107 -4.05 -6.15 -15.97
C HIS A 107 -4.35 -5.81 -14.48
N ALA A 108 -5.63 -5.83 -14.08
CA ALA A 108 -5.99 -5.65 -12.69
C ALA A 108 -5.39 -6.72 -11.77
N LEU A 109 -5.42 -7.99 -12.19
CA LEU A 109 -4.79 -9.10 -11.48
C LEU A 109 -3.26 -8.96 -11.45
N ALA A 110 -2.66 -8.54 -12.56
CA ALA A 110 -1.21 -8.32 -12.65
C ALA A 110 -0.74 -7.26 -11.65
N VAL A 111 -1.41 -6.10 -11.59
CA VAL A 111 -1.04 -4.99 -10.69
C VAL A 111 -1.41 -5.31 -9.24
N ASN A 112 -2.69 -5.64 -8.99
CA ASN A 112 -3.24 -5.68 -7.63
C ASN A 112 -2.92 -6.96 -6.87
N VAL A 113 -2.59 -8.06 -7.57
CA VAL A 113 -2.37 -9.37 -6.95
C VAL A 113 -0.97 -9.89 -7.23
N ARG A 114 -0.64 -10.17 -8.52
CA ARG A 114 0.65 -10.76 -8.87
C ARG A 114 1.82 -9.87 -8.48
N GLY A 115 1.76 -8.57 -8.78
CA GLY A 115 2.82 -7.63 -8.43
C GLY A 115 3.06 -7.53 -6.92
N VAL A 116 1.97 -7.51 -6.14
CA VAL A 116 2.05 -7.51 -4.66
C VAL A 116 2.66 -8.81 -4.13
N LEU A 117 2.27 -9.96 -4.72
CA LEU A 117 2.85 -11.26 -4.35
C LEU A 117 4.35 -11.31 -4.65
N LEU A 118 4.78 -10.86 -5.83
CA LEU A 118 6.19 -10.86 -6.25
C LEU A 118 7.04 -9.90 -5.42
N ALA A 119 6.54 -8.70 -5.13
CA ALA A 119 7.22 -7.78 -4.23
C ALA A 119 7.35 -8.36 -2.81
N SER A 120 6.30 -9.03 -2.31
CA SER A 120 6.33 -9.69 -1.01
C SER A 120 7.29 -10.89 -0.99
N GLN A 121 7.36 -11.66 -2.07
CA GLN A 121 8.30 -12.78 -2.24
C GLN A 121 9.76 -12.28 -2.22
N ALA A 122 10.07 -11.25 -2.99
CA ALA A 122 11.40 -10.64 -2.98
C ALA A 122 11.74 -10.06 -1.60
N ALA A 123 10.78 -9.39 -0.95
CA ALA A 123 10.97 -8.85 0.39
C ALA A 123 11.19 -9.94 1.44
N ALA A 124 10.54 -11.09 1.34
CA ALA A 124 10.75 -12.21 2.27
C ALA A 124 12.22 -12.68 2.31
N ALA A 125 12.93 -12.57 1.18
CA ALA A 125 14.36 -12.90 1.09
C ALA A 125 15.28 -11.78 1.59
N ARG A 126 14.84 -10.52 1.56
CA ARG A 126 15.68 -9.33 1.85
C ARG A 126 15.38 -8.64 3.17
N LEU A 127 14.19 -8.84 3.73
CA LEU A 127 13.85 -8.24 5.01
C LEU A 127 14.77 -8.74 6.12
N SER A 128 15.21 -7.81 6.95
CA SER A 128 15.87 -8.12 8.21
C SER A 128 14.90 -8.86 9.16
N ASP A 129 15.43 -9.67 10.07
CA ASP A 129 14.62 -10.25 11.13
C ASP A 129 13.95 -9.15 11.96
N GLY A 130 12.70 -9.37 12.35
CA GLY A 130 11.87 -8.33 12.93
C GLY A 130 11.33 -7.31 11.92
N GLY A 131 11.39 -7.61 10.62
CA GLY A 131 10.86 -6.78 9.53
C GLY A 131 9.32 -6.66 9.52
N ARG A 132 8.81 -5.85 8.62
CA ARG A 132 7.37 -5.51 8.51
C ARG A 132 6.90 -5.56 7.06
N ILE A 133 5.77 -6.20 6.83
CA ILE A 133 5.02 -6.10 5.57
C ILE A 133 3.65 -5.50 5.90
N VAL A 134 3.34 -4.35 5.33
CA VAL A 134 2.03 -3.71 5.47
C VAL A 134 1.40 -3.57 4.09
N THR A 135 0.23 -4.15 3.90
CA THR A 135 -0.48 -4.11 2.62
C THR A 135 -1.67 -3.15 2.69
N VAL A 136 -1.86 -2.33 1.67
CA VAL A 136 -3.02 -1.44 1.55
C VAL A 136 -4.11 -2.15 0.74
N GLY A 137 -5.16 -2.53 1.44
CA GLY A 137 -6.37 -3.15 0.92
C GLY A 137 -7.45 -2.14 0.51
N THR A 138 -8.68 -2.43 0.87
CA THR A 138 -9.86 -1.55 0.73
C THR A 138 -10.99 -2.00 1.65
N CYS A 139 -11.79 -1.08 2.16
CA CYS A 139 -13.02 -1.39 2.90
C CYS A 139 -14.02 -2.22 2.07
N MET A 140 -13.95 -2.16 0.73
CA MET A 140 -14.79 -2.95 -0.17
C MET A 140 -14.61 -4.47 -0.02
N THR A 141 -13.59 -4.94 0.66
CA THR A 141 -13.45 -6.36 1.04
C THR A 141 -14.42 -6.78 2.16
N LYS A 142 -14.98 -5.82 2.88
CA LYS A 142 -15.94 -6.03 3.97
C LYS A 142 -17.36 -5.68 3.53
N ARG A 143 -17.53 -4.57 2.82
CA ARG A 143 -18.82 -4.08 2.32
C ARG A 143 -18.65 -3.43 0.97
N VAL A 144 -19.23 -4.02 -0.07
CA VAL A 144 -19.32 -3.41 -1.40
C VAL A 144 -20.55 -2.51 -1.42
N PRO A 145 -20.39 -1.19 -1.60
CA PRO A 145 -21.53 -0.24 -1.43
C PRO A 145 -22.55 -0.27 -2.55
N GLY A 146 -22.23 -0.89 -3.69
CA GLY A 146 -23.11 -0.94 -4.86
C GLY A 146 -22.49 -1.73 -6.02
N PRO A 147 -23.15 -1.77 -7.18
CA PRO A 147 -22.64 -2.47 -8.36
C PRO A 147 -21.36 -1.83 -8.89
N GLY A 148 -20.61 -2.59 -9.70
CA GLY A 148 -19.40 -2.11 -10.40
C GLY A 148 -18.09 -2.36 -9.66
N GLY A 149 -18.12 -2.91 -8.44
CA GLY A 149 -16.91 -3.17 -7.66
C GLY A 149 -16.32 -4.59 -7.81
N THR A 150 -16.88 -5.44 -8.65
CA THR A 150 -16.58 -6.88 -8.66
C THR A 150 -15.09 -7.18 -8.88
N VAL A 151 -14.48 -6.65 -9.96
CA VAL A 151 -13.08 -6.91 -10.28
C VAL A 151 -12.17 -6.33 -9.19
N TYR A 152 -12.41 -5.09 -8.78
CA TYR A 152 -11.59 -4.42 -7.77
C TYR A 152 -11.66 -5.13 -6.41
N ALA A 153 -12.87 -5.39 -5.89
CA ALA A 153 -13.04 -6.06 -4.61
C ALA A 153 -12.42 -7.48 -4.61
N THR A 154 -12.56 -8.23 -5.72
CA THR A 154 -11.95 -9.55 -5.89
C THR A 154 -10.42 -9.47 -5.79
N THR A 155 -9.78 -8.55 -6.52
CA THR A 155 -8.32 -8.41 -6.49
C THR A 155 -7.81 -8.00 -5.12
N LYS A 156 -8.51 -7.10 -4.42
CA LYS A 156 -8.12 -6.65 -3.08
C LYS A 156 -8.42 -7.68 -1.99
N ALA A 157 -9.46 -8.50 -2.15
CA ALA A 157 -9.76 -9.60 -1.22
C ALA A 157 -8.67 -10.70 -1.26
N ALA A 158 -8.04 -10.95 -2.40
CA ALA A 158 -6.91 -11.88 -2.51
C ALA A 158 -5.75 -11.52 -1.57
N LEU A 159 -5.55 -10.23 -1.28
CA LEU A 159 -4.49 -9.73 -0.39
C LEU A 159 -4.71 -10.11 1.08
N ILE A 160 -5.93 -10.40 1.48
CA ILE A 160 -6.24 -10.90 2.84
C ILE A 160 -5.60 -12.28 3.03
N GLY A 161 -5.83 -13.19 2.08
CA GLY A 161 -5.21 -14.52 2.09
C GLY A 161 -3.68 -14.46 2.07
N LEU A 162 -3.12 -13.62 1.17
CA LEU A 162 -1.68 -13.38 1.11
C LEU A 162 -1.13 -12.90 2.45
N THR A 163 -1.76 -11.91 3.08
CA THR A 163 -1.32 -11.36 4.37
C THR A 163 -1.29 -12.42 5.47
N LYS A 164 -2.34 -13.26 5.56
CA LYS A 164 -2.42 -14.34 6.56
C LYS A 164 -1.36 -15.43 6.33
N ALA A 165 -1.09 -15.78 5.07
CA ALA A 165 -0.06 -16.74 4.71
C ALA A 165 1.34 -16.21 5.06
N LEU A 166 1.67 -14.98 4.66
CA LEU A 166 2.96 -14.34 4.99
C LEU A 166 3.20 -14.26 6.50
N ALA A 167 2.16 -13.95 7.29
CA ALA A 167 2.26 -13.92 8.75
C ALA A 167 2.68 -15.28 9.33
N ARG A 168 2.20 -16.38 8.75
CA ARG A 168 2.58 -17.74 9.16
C ARG A 168 3.97 -18.13 8.70
N GLU A 169 4.31 -17.82 7.46
CA GLU A 169 5.60 -18.21 6.87
C GLU A 169 6.77 -17.45 7.47
N LEU A 170 6.58 -16.15 7.75
CA LEU A 170 7.67 -15.26 8.17
C LEU A 170 7.73 -15.03 9.68
N GLY A 171 6.73 -15.48 10.43
CA GLY A 171 6.63 -15.28 11.89
C GLY A 171 7.83 -15.81 12.67
N GLY A 172 8.44 -16.92 12.24
CA GLY A 172 9.66 -17.49 12.85
C GLY A 172 10.88 -16.57 12.84
N ARG A 173 10.89 -15.57 11.92
CA ARG A 173 11.89 -14.51 11.83
C ARG A 173 11.46 -13.21 12.54
N GLY A 174 10.36 -13.23 13.28
CA GLY A 174 9.77 -12.03 13.89
C GLY A 174 9.22 -11.01 12.88
N ILE A 175 9.09 -11.39 11.60
CA ILE A 175 8.52 -10.54 10.56
C ILE A 175 7.00 -10.57 10.70
N THR A 176 6.37 -9.40 10.78
CA THR A 176 4.91 -9.29 10.80
C THR A 176 4.36 -8.90 9.44
N ALA A 177 3.19 -9.43 9.08
CA ALA A 177 2.46 -9.08 7.88
C ALA A 177 1.01 -8.70 8.23
N ASN A 178 0.59 -7.48 7.90
CA ASN A 178 -0.74 -6.96 8.21
C ASN A 178 -1.33 -6.22 7.01
N ILE A 179 -2.65 -6.04 7.01
CA ILE A 179 -3.36 -5.31 5.96
C ILE A 179 -4.21 -4.19 6.54
N VAL A 180 -4.14 -3.02 5.92
CA VAL A 180 -4.97 -1.85 6.23
C VAL A 180 -6.01 -1.67 5.15
N HIS A 181 -7.26 -1.49 5.52
CA HIS A 181 -8.40 -1.30 4.62
C HIS A 181 -8.90 0.16 4.69
N PRO A 182 -8.45 1.03 3.77
CA PRO A 182 -8.97 2.39 3.70
C PRO A 182 -10.44 2.41 3.26
N GLY A 183 -11.19 3.36 3.81
CA GLY A 183 -12.49 3.80 3.30
C GLY A 183 -12.35 4.80 2.15
N PRO A 184 -13.37 5.64 1.92
CA PRO A 184 -13.27 6.79 1.04
C PRO A 184 -12.21 7.78 1.55
N ILE A 185 -11.09 7.86 0.84
CA ILE A 185 -9.95 8.74 1.15
C ILE A 185 -9.80 9.77 0.04
N GLY A 186 -9.69 11.06 0.43
CA GLY A 186 -9.44 12.15 -0.50
C GLY A 186 -8.04 12.04 -1.14
N THR A 187 -8.00 11.65 -2.40
CA THR A 187 -6.79 11.47 -3.21
C THR A 187 -7.09 11.80 -4.67
N ASP A 188 -6.07 11.90 -5.52
CA ASP A 188 -6.26 12.08 -6.96
C ASP A 188 -7.08 10.94 -7.60
N MET A 189 -7.00 9.73 -7.04
CA MET A 189 -7.77 8.58 -7.50
C MET A 189 -9.25 8.67 -7.09
N ASN A 190 -9.55 9.31 -5.97
CA ASN A 190 -10.89 9.46 -5.41
C ASN A 190 -11.04 10.86 -4.79
N PRO A 191 -11.25 11.91 -5.62
CA PRO A 191 -11.38 13.28 -5.13
C PRO A 191 -12.59 13.45 -4.22
N ALA A 192 -12.41 14.14 -3.08
CA ALA A 192 -13.48 14.38 -2.11
C ALA A 192 -14.57 15.35 -2.60
N ASP A 193 -14.33 16.01 -3.73
CA ASP A 193 -15.27 16.86 -4.48
C ASP A 193 -15.71 16.24 -5.82
N GLY A 194 -15.35 14.96 -6.04
CA GLY A 194 -15.67 14.22 -7.25
C GLY A 194 -17.16 13.85 -7.37
N PRO A 195 -17.58 13.33 -8.53
CA PRO A 195 -19.00 13.06 -8.84
C PRO A 195 -19.64 12.01 -7.91
N TYR A 196 -18.86 11.18 -7.24
CA TYR A 196 -19.34 10.15 -6.31
C TYR A 196 -19.18 10.53 -4.84
N ALA A 197 -18.64 11.72 -4.55
CA ALA A 197 -18.27 12.13 -3.20
C ALA A 197 -19.47 12.15 -2.22
N SER A 198 -20.62 12.69 -2.62
CA SER A 198 -21.79 12.76 -1.75
C SER A 198 -22.32 11.39 -1.34
N GLY A 199 -22.40 10.43 -2.31
CA GLY A 199 -22.81 9.07 -2.02
C GLY A 199 -21.82 8.31 -1.15
N GLN A 200 -20.52 8.52 -1.35
CA GLN A 200 -19.49 7.94 -0.51
C GLN A 200 -19.54 8.51 0.91
N THR A 201 -19.64 9.83 1.06
CA THR A 201 -19.77 10.49 2.36
C THR A 201 -20.97 9.97 3.16
N ALA A 202 -22.13 9.83 2.50
CA ALA A 202 -23.34 9.32 3.13
C ALA A 202 -23.22 7.86 3.62
N SER A 203 -22.25 7.10 3.10
CA SER A 203 -21.99 5.72 3.50
C SER A 203 -20.98 5.58 4.65
N VAL A 204 -20.40 6.70 5.10
CA VAL A 204 -19.37 6.74 6.17
C VAL A 204 -19.98 7.25 7.45
N ALA A 205 -19.83 6.52 8.57
CA ALA A 205 -20.43 6.93 9.86
C ALA A 205 -19.88 8.28 10.37
N LEU A 206 -18.63 8.64 10.03
CA LEU A 206 -18.05 9.94 10.37
C LEU A 206 -18.42 11.06 9.39
N GLU A 207 -19.27 10.79 8.40
CA GLU A 207 -19.83 11.74 7.43
C GLU A 207 -18.78 12.61 6.71
N ARG A 208 -17.61 12.08 6.47
CA ARG A 208 -16.52 12.75 5.73
C ARG A 208 -15.60 11.76 5.05
N PHE A 209 -14.88 12.22 4.05
CA PHE A 209 -13.71 11.51 3.55
C PHE A 209 -12.61 11.49 4.62
N GLY A 210 -11.88 10.38 4.68
CA GLY A 210 -10.60 10.32 5.37
C GLY A 210 -9.50 11.00 4.56
N THR A 211 -8.37 11.24 5.20
CA THR A 211 -7.16 11.79 4.61
C THR A 211 -6.12 10.68 4.38
N ALA A 212 -5.22 10.91 3.43
CA ALA A 212 -4.08 10.02 3.23
C ALA A 212 -3.20 9.88 4.48
N ASP A 213 -3.08 10.95 5.28
CA ASP A 213 -2.31 10.96 6.53
C ASP A 213 -2.96 10.08 7.62
N GLU A 214 -4.29 9.96 7.67
CA GLU A 214 -4.97 9.07 8.62
C GLU A 214 -4.64 7.60 8.32
N VAL A 215 -4.61 7.21 7.03
CA VAL A 215 -4.17 5.87 6.61
C VAL A 215 -2.69 5.66 6.87
N ALA A 216 -1.85 6.64 6.53
CA ALA A 216 -0.41 6.60 6.75
C ALA A 216 -0.06 6.43 8.24
N SER A 217 -0.87 6.98 9.14
CA SER A 217 -0.68 6.83 10.58
C SER A 217 -0.83 5.38 11.04
N MET A 218 -1.84 4.66 10.54
CA MET A 218 -2.01 3.24 10.83
C MET A 218 -0.90 2.40 10.22
N VAL A 219 -0.51 2.69 8.96
CA VAL A 219 0.60 1.99 8.31
C VAL A 219 1.89 2.17 9.09
N ALA A 220 2.20 3.39 9.53
CA ALA A 220 3.39 3.68 10.32
C ALA A 220 3.39 2.99 11.69
N TYR A 221 2.24 2.95 12.37
CA TYR A 221 2.08 2.19 13.61
C TYR A 221 2.42 0.70 13.40
N LEU A 222 1.83 0.08 12.38
CA LEU A 222 2.09 -1.33 12.06
C LEU A 222 3.53 -1.60 11.61
N ALA A 223 4.19 -0.64 10.99
CA ALA A 223 5.60 -0.71 10.63
C ALA A 223 6.54 -0.43 11.82
N GLY A 224 6.02 0.13 12.89
CA GLY A 224 6.76 0.57 14.07
C GLY A 224 7.13 -0.55 15.05
N PRO A 225 7.87 -0.17 16.11
CA PRO A 225 8.29 -1.11 17.15
C PRO A 225 7.16 -1.53 18.10
N GLU A 226 6.06 -0.78 18.16
CA GLU A 226 4.95 -1.06 19.07
C GLU A 226 4.03 -2.18 18.57
N ALA A 227 4.08 -2.53 17.26
CA ALA A 227 3.23 -3.53 16.62
C ALA A 227 3.89 -4.92 16.51
N THR A 228 4.84 -5.25 17.37
CA THR A 228 5.63 -6.50 17.27
C THR A 228 4.82 -7.77 17.49
N TYR A 229 3.67 -7.69 18.14
CA TYR A 229 2.78 -8.83 18.41
C TYR A 229 1.51 -8.81 17.55
N ILE A 230 1.50 -7.96 16.49
CA ILE A 230 0.37 -7.83 15.57
C ILE A 230 0.79 -8.40 14.22
N THR A 231 0.21 -9.54 13.83
CA THR A 231 0.48 -10.18 12.54
C THR A 231 -0.74 -10.95 12.03
N GLY A 232 -0.93 -11.00 10.72
CA GLY A 232 -2.07 -11.63 10.05
C GLY A 232 -3.40 -10.88 10.25
N ALA A 233 -3.34 -9.64 10.73
CA ALA A 233 -4.51 -8.86 11.12
C ALA A 233 -4.97 -7.89 10.01
N GLU A 234 -6.25 -7.56 10.07
CA GLU A 234 -6.95 -6.65 9.17
C GLU A 234 -7.42 -5.41 9.95
N PHE A 235 -7.04 -4.22 9.50
CA PHE A 235 -7.37 -2.95 10.16
C PHE A 235 -8.16 -2.04 9.23
N ALA A 236 -9.37 -1.68 9.61
CA ALA A 236 -10.16 -0.68 8.90
C ALA A 236 -9.71 0.74 9.30
N VAL A 237 -9.51 1.59 8.30
CA VAL A 237 -9.33 3.04 8.45
C VAL A 237 -10.33 3.69 7.49
N ASP A 238 -11.61 3.58 7.81
CA ASP A 238 -12.70 3.78 6.87
C ASP A 238 -13.83 4.68 7.40
N GLY A 239 -13.64 5.26 8.59
CA GLY A 239 -14.64 6.12 9.21
C GLY A 239 -15.97 5.42 9.54
N GLY A 240 -15.95 4.08 9.67
CA GLY A 240 -17.15 3.28 9.90
C GLY A 240 -17.94 2.94 8.63
N HIS A 241 -17.30 2.98 7.46
CA HIS A 241 -17.95 2.61 6.18
C HIS A 241 -18.40 1.15 6.15
N ALA A 242 -17.65 0.26 6.78
CA ALA A 242 -17.92 -1.18 6.81
C ALA A 242 -18.58 -1.67 8.11
N ALA A 243 -18.96 -0.75 8.98
CA ALA A 243 -19.65 -1.07 10.24
C ALA A 243 -21.12 -1.46 10.02
#